data_83aac9d489119762a51bafe23653b46e
#
_entry.id   83aac9d489119762a51bafe23653b46e
#
_cell.length_a   1.000
_cell.length_b   1.000
_cell.length_c   1.000
_cell.angle_alpha   90.00
_cell.angle_beta   90.00
_cell.angle_gamma   90.00
#
_symmetry.space_group_name_H-M   'P 1'
#
loop_
_entity.id
_entity.type
_entity.pdbx_description
1 polymer ?
#
loop_
_entity_poly.entity_id
_entity_poly.type
_entity_poly.pdbx_seq_one_letter_code
_entity_poly.pdbx_strand_id
1 'polypeptide(L)'
;MFNKHIFRYLVMVFISLIMLTGCAGLADYSLDLPGNYSIVRTSAHQVKVAPKISESHWGSDVIPTKVTEVAWDDNYILAKQLGLVNDPKSSNGYQIPNNDDVHFWILEIKSGEVFGPLDEVNFVEKKNEFDISESVILKKIEDLK
;
A
#
# COMPACT_ATOMS: atom_id res chain seq x y z
N MET A 1 21.72 -1.84 -52.51
CA MET A 1 22.45 -0.79 -51.80
C MET A 1 21.45 -0.11 -50.83
N PHE A 2 21.55 -0.44 -49.54
CA PHE A 2 20.62 0.15 -48.54
C PHE A 2 20.94 1.65 -48.41
N ASN A 3 19.92 2.46 -48.58
CA ASN A 3 20.05 3.91 -48.52
C ASN A 3 20.37 4.32 -47.08
N LYS A 4 21.59 4.88 -46.84
CA LYS A 4 22.07 5.28 -45.51
C LYS A 4 21.08 6.19 -44.76
N HIS A 5 20.27 6.93 -45.46
CA HIS A 5 19.23 7.79 -44.87
C HIS A 5 18.07 6.98 -44.31
N ILE A 6 17.61 5.96 -45.04
CA ILE A 6 16.54 5.06 -44.57
C ILE A 6 16.96 4.32 -43.34
N PHE A 7 18.21 3.83 -43.27
CA PHE A 7 18.75 3.16 -42.09
C PHE A 7 18.79 4.08 -40.87
N ARG A 8 19.19 5.35 -41.05
CA ARG A 8 19.20 6.34 -39.96
C ARG A 8 17.80 6.63 -39.42
N TYR A 9 16.80 6.75 -40.29
CA TYR A 9 15.40 6.94 -39.89
C TYR A 9 14.84 5.72 -39.16
N LEU A 10 15.13 4.52 -39.62
CA LEU A 10 14.75 3.27 -38.94
C LEU A 10 15.35 3.17 -37.54
N VAL A 11 16.62 3.51 -37.37
CA VAL A 11 17.30 3.53 -36.06
C VAL A 11 16.68 4.58 -35.13
N MET A 12 16.39 5.79 -35.63
CA MET A 12 15.73 6.83 -34.84
C MET A 12 14.31 6.42 -34.39
N VAL A 13 13.52 5.81 -35.28
CA VAL A 13 12.19 5.30 -34.96
C VAL A 13 12.27 4.18 -33.92
N PHE A 14 13.23 3.27 -34.06
CA PHE A 14 13.42 2.18 -33.11
C PHE A 14 13.86 2.68 -31.71
N ILE A 15 14.77 3.66 -31.66
CA ILE A 15 15.16 4.31 -30.39
C ILE A 15 13.97 5.06 -29.77
N SER A 16 13.15 5.74 -30.58
CA SER A 16 11.94 6.42 -30.11
C SER A 16 10.90 5.45 -29.55
N LEU A 17 10.74 4.27 -30.16
CA LEU A 17 9.85 3.22 -29.65
C LEU A 17 10.30 2.66 -28.29
N ILE A 18 11.61 2.52 -28.07
CA ILE A 18 12.17 2.03 -26.78
C ILE A 18 11.95 3.06 -25.68
N MET A 19 11.98 4.36 -26.00
CA MET A 19 11.72 5.42 -25.01
C MET A 19 10.25 5.52 -24.59
N LEU A 20 9.31 4.93 -25.35
CA LEU A 20 7.89 4.89 -25.03
C LEU A 20 7.50 3.74 -24.09
N THR A 21 8.39 2.78 -23.83
CA THR A 21 8.21 1.80 -22.77
C THR A 21 8.58 2.41 -21.42
N GLY A 22 7.95 3.52 -21.08
CA GLY A 22 7.98 4.08 -19.74
C GLY A 22 7.44 3.01 -18.80
N CYS A 23 8.25 2.56 -17.85
CA CYS A 23 7.85 1.68 -16.77
C CYS A 23 6.72 2.32 -15.97
N ALA A 24 5.48 2.15 -16.43
CA ALA A 24 4.34 2.45 -15.60
C ALA A 24 4.33 1.42 -14.46
N GLY A 25 4.67 1.87 -13.25
CA GLY A 25 4.23 1.22 -12.05
C GLY A 25 4.84 -0.12 -11.67
N LEU A 26 6.12 -0.40 -11.89
CA LEU A 26 6.80 -1.54 -11.23
C LEU A 26 6.78 -1.45 -9.70
N ALA A 27 6.44 -0.29 -9.14
CA ALA A 27 6.30 -0.05 -7.71
C ALA A 27 4.86 -0.16 -7.21
N ASP A 28 3.86 -0.13 -8.11
CA ASP A 28 2.45 -0.20 -7.75
C ASP A 28 2.00 -1.67 -7.74
N TYR A 29 1.31 -2.05 -6.68
CA TYR A 29 0.76 -3.39 -6.56
C TYR A 29 -0.42 -3.40 -5.60
N SER A 30 -1.22 -4.46 -5.67
CA SER A 30 -2.21 -4.80 -4.67
C SER A 30 -1.99 -6.20 -4.15
N LEU A 31 -2.29 -6.41 -2.87
CA LEU A 31 -2.33 -7.72 -2.22
C LEU A 31 -3.73 -7.93 -1.67
N ASP A 32 -4.36 -9.03 -2.06
CA ASP A 32 -5.70 -9.34 -1.58
C ASP A 32 -5.67 -9.77 -0.11
N LEU A 33 -6.63 -9.28 0.64
CA LEU A 33 -6.90 -9.61 2.04
C LEU A 33 -8.28 -10.29 2.14
N PRO A 34 -8.59 -10.98 3.25
CA PRO A 34 -9.92 -11.52 3.47
C PRO A 34 -11.03 -10.46 3.41
N GLY A 35 -12.26 -10.89 3.10
CA GLY A 35 -13.44 -10.02 3.12
C GLY A 35 -13.52 -8.99 1.99
N ASN A 36 -12.87 -9.25 0.85
CA ASN A 36 -12.78 -8.31 -0.28
C ASN A 36 -12.08 -7.00 0.06
N TYR A 37 -11.08 -7.04 0.93
CA TYR A 37 -10.15 -5.93 1.15
C TYR A 37 -8.86 -6.18 0.40
N SER A 38 -8.10 -5.11 0.17
CA SER A 38 -6.76 -5.20 -0.42
C SER A 38 -5.83 -4.18 0.23
N ILE A 39 -4.56 -4.55 0.35
CA ILE A 39 -3.49 -3.58 0.48
C ILE A 39 -3.26 -2.99 -0.91
N VAL A 40 -3.33 -1.69 -1.02
CA VAL A 40 -3.13 -0.96 -2.28
C VAL A 40 -1.92 -0.05 -2.14
N ARG A 41 -0.91 -0.27 -2.97
CA ARG A 41 0.26 0.59 -3.06
C ARG A 41 0.26 1.33 -4.40
N THR A 42 0.25 2.64 -4.33
CA THR A 42 0.30 3.53 -5.51
C THR A 42 1.59 4.36 -5.56
N SER A 43 2.41 4.31 -4.52
CA SER A 43 3.76 4.88 -4.48
C SER A 43 4.55 4.35 -3.28
N ALA A 44 5.79 4.78 -3.12
CA ALA A 44 6.66 4.35 -2.01
C ALA A 44 6.03 4.61 -0.62
N HIS A 45 5.28 5.70 -0.47
CA HIS A 45 4.68 6.11 0.80
C HIS A 45 3.15 6.05 0.81
N GLN A 46 2.52 5.70 -0.31
CA GLN A 46 1.07 5.55 -0.43
C GLN A 46 0.71 4.06 -0.41
N VAL A 47 0.64 3.52 0.79
CA VAL A 47 0.25 2.12 1.07
C VAL A 47 -0.91 2.14 2.06
N LYS A 48 -2.05 1.61 1.67
CA LYS A 48 -3.32 1.72 2.40
C LYS A 48 -4.12 0.43 2.32
N VAL A 49 -5.17 0.30 3.13
CA VAL A 49 -6.16 -0.78 3.00
C VAL A 49 -7.47 -0.19 2.51
N ALA A 50 -8.02 -0.80 1.47
CA ALA A 50 -9.30 -0.39 0.88
C ALA A 50 -10.14 -1.61 0.47
N PRO A 51 -11.47 -1.48 0.42
CA PRO A 51 -12.35 -2.53 -0.10
C PRO A 51 -12.12 -2.67 -1.62
N LYS A 52 -12.00 -3.91 -2.08
CA LYS A 52 -11.87 -4.24 -3.51
C LYS A 52 -13.24 -4.26 -4.15
N ILE A 53 -13.48 -3.40 -5.12
CA ILE A 53 -14.74 -3.31 -5.88
C ILE A 53 -14.66 -4.16 -7.15
N SER A 54 -13.50 -4.14 -7.83
CA SER A 54 -13.21 -4.97 -9.00
C SER A 54 -11.70 -5.21 -9.10
N GLU A 55 -11.25 -5.94 -10.11
CA GLU A 55 -9.83 -6.30 -10.29
C GLU A 55 -8.85 -5.10 -10.31
N SER A 56 -9.33 -3.92 -10.71
CA SER A 56 -8.51 -2.71 -10.81
C SER A 56 -9.15 -1.49 -10.16
N HIS A 57 -10.16 -1.70 -9.31
CA HIS A 57 -10.87 -0.59 -8.66
C HIS A 57 -11.13 -0.88 -7.18
N TRP A 58 -10.79 0.10 -6.34
CA TRP A 58 -10.95 0.06 -4.89
C TRP A 58 -11.83 1.20 -4.42
N GLY A 59 -12.52 1.00 -3.32
CA GLY A 59 -13.31 2.01 -2.65
C GLY A 59 -12.45 2.98 -1.83
N SER A 60 -13.12 3.74 -0.97
CA SER A 60 -12.44 4.65 -0.06
C SER A 60 -11.55 3.90 0.93
N ASP A 61 -10.43 4.51 1.29
CA ASP A 61 -9.48 3.94 2.24
C ASP A 61 -10.14 3.70 3.59
N VAL A 62 -10.05 2.49 4.10
CA VAL A 62 -10.53 2.12 5.46
C VAL A 62 -9.42 2.20 6.49
N ILE A 63 -8.17 1.92 6.07
CA ILE A 63 -6.98 2.20 6.87
C ILE A 63 -6.06 3.08 6.02
N PRO A 64 -5.74 4.30 6.52
CA PRO A 64 -5.00 5.29 5.73
C PRO A 64 -3.52 4.95 5.59
N THR A 65 -2.87 5.67 4.70
CA THR A 65 -1.43 5.58 4.46
C THR A 65 -0.62 6.14 5.64
N LYS A 66 0.59 5.68 5.99
CA LYS A 66 1.29 4.60 5.32
C LYS A 66 1.18 3.32 6.14
N VAL A 67 0.50 2.32 5.64
CA VAL A 67 0.49 0.99 6.25
C VAL A 67 1.83 0.31 6.01
N THR A 68 2.44 -0.25 7.06
CA THR A 68 3.76 -0.89 7.02
C THR A 68 3.72 -2.37 7.34
N GLU A 69 2.80 -2.76 8.21
CA GLU A 69 2.64 -4.15 8.64
C GLU A 69 1.16 -4.50 8.68
N VAL A 70 0.84 -5.76 8.41
CA VAL A 70 -0.52 -6.30 8.49
C VAL A 70 -0.52 -7.73 9.04
N ALA A 71 -1.63 -8.11 9.62
CA ALA A 71 -1.98 -9.49 9.96
C ALA A 71 -3.48 -9.67 9.74
N TRP A 72 -3.92 -10.90 9.64
CA TRP A 72 -5.35 -11.19 9.54
C TRP A 72 -5.66 -12.62 9.98
N ASP A 73 -6.92 -12.81 10.35
CA ASP A 73 -7.58 -14.09 10.48
C ASP A 73 -8.90 -14.07 9.68
N ASP A 74 -9.83 -14.97 9.96
CA ASP A 74 -11.11 -15.04 9.26
C ASP A 74 -12.07 -13.89 9.61
N ASN A 75 -11.84 -13.18 10.72
CA ASN A 75 -12.73 -12.16 11.25
C ASN A 75 -12.15 -10.74 11.25
N TYR A 76 -10.82 -10.61 11.38
CA TYR A 76 -10.17 -9.32 11.57
C TYR A 76 -8.97 -9.12 10.65
N ILE A 77 -8.76 -7.88 10.24
CA ILE A 77 -7.53 -7.41 9.63
C ILE A 77 -6.90 -6.40 10.60
N LEU A 78 -5.65 -6.65 10.96
CA LEU A 78 -4.83 -5.80 11.80
C LEU A 78 -3.83 -5.03 10.94
N ALA A 79 -3.57 -3.78 11.26
CA ALA A 79 -2.55 -3.02 10.55
C ALA A 79 -1.77 -2.09 11.49
N LYS A 80 -0.49 -1.90 11.16
CA LYS A 80 0.37 -0.86 11.71
C LYS A 80 0.61 0.19 10.64
N GLN A 81 0.44 1.44 11.02
CA GLN A 81 0.54 2.60 10.14
C GLN A 81 1.53 3.61 10.72
N LEU A 82 2.29 4.24 9.87
CA LEU A 82 3.11 5.40 10.21
C LEU A 82 2.42 6.67 9.70
N GLY A 83 2.38 7.71 10.53
CA GLY A 83 1.99 9.04 10.08
C GLY A 83 2.95 9.57 9.02
N LEU A 84 2.50 10.55 8.24
CA LEU A 84 3.31 11.22 7.23
C LEU A 84 3.60 12.65 7.65
N VAL A 85 4.83 13.08 7.41
CA VAL A 85 5.27 14.47 7.60
C VAL A 85 5.85 15.01 6.31
N ASN A 86 5.81 16.33 6.14
CA ASN A 86 6.46 16.98 5.00
C ASN A 86 7.98 16.75 5.04
N ASP A 87 8.54 16.32 3.92
CA ASP A 87 9.99 16.18 3.78
C ASP A 87 10.65 17.57 3.86
N PRO A 88 11.49 17.84 4.88
CA PRO A 88 12.15 19.13 5.03
C PRO A 88 13.13 19.45 3.89
N LYS A 89 13.50 18.45 3.10
CA LYS A 89 14.38 18.61 1.93
C LYS A 89 13.61 18.88 0.63
N SER A 90 12.29 18.85 0.68
CA SER A 90 11.42 19.03 -0.49
C SER A 90 10.60 20.30 -0.36
N SER A 91 10.58 21.11 -1.41
CA SER A 91 9.77 22.34 -1.49
C SER A 91 8.39 22.14 -2.09
N ASN A 92 8.07 20.92 -2.56
CA ASN A 92 6.83 20.62 -3.30
C ASN A 92 5.75 19.93 -2.45
N GLY A 93 5.91 19.89 -1.13
CA GLY A 93 4.96 19.24 -0.23
C GLY A 93 5.05 17.69 -0.24
N TYR A 94 6.15 17.12 -0.72
CA TYR A 94 6.39 15.69 -0.65
C TYR A 94 6.42 15.22 0.80
N GLN A 95 5.74 14.11 1.08
CA GLN A 95 5.60 13.56 2.42
C GLN A 95 6.41 12.29 2.58
N ILE A 96 7.01 12.13 3.75
CA ILE A 96 7.80 10.96 4.16
C ILE A 96 7.22 10.37 5.44
N PRO A 97 7.42 9.06 5.72
CA PRO A 97 6.98 8.44 6.95
C PRO A 97 7.66 9.03 8.18
N ASN A 98 6.88 9.26 9.22
CA ASN A 98 7.36 9.59 10.55
C ASN A 98 7.40 8.32 11.41
N ASN A 99 8.59 7.83 11.73
CA ASN A 99 8.76 6.61 12.53
C ASN A 99 8.34 6.76 13.99
N ASP A 100 8.21 7.99 14.48
CA ASP A 100 7.79 8.30 15.85
C ASP A 100 6.26 8.43 15.97
N ASP A 101 5.55 8.48 14.84
CA ASP A 101 4.09 8.62 14.76
C ASP A 101 3.47 7.28 14.31
N VAL A 102 3.33 6.36 15.27
CA VAL A 102 2.89 4.98 15.04
C VAL A 102 1.45 4.81 15.48
N HIS A 103 0.62 4.26 14.61
CA HIS A 103 -0.77 3.94 14.87
C HIS A 103 -1.09 2.50 14.53
N PHE A 104 -2.05 1.93 15.26
CA PHE A 104 -2.57 0.59 15.02
C PHE A 104 -4.06 0.66 14.68
N TRP A 105 -4.49 -0.31 13.88
CA TRP A 105 -5.85 -0.40 13.37
C TRP A 105 -6.36 -1.83 13.43
N ILE A 106 -7.63 -1.99 13.72
CA ILE A 106 -8.35 -3.26 13.65
C ILE A 106 -9.58 -3.04 12.78
N LEU A 107 -9.72 -3.83 11.72
CA LEU A 107 -10.89 -3.86 10.86
C LEU A 107 -11.65 -5.16 11.09
N GLU A 108 -12.89 -5.09 11.52
CA GLU A 108 -13.78 -6.25 11.57
C GLU A 108 -14.32 -6.54 10.17
N ILE A 109 -14.00 -7.71 9.61
CA ILE A 109 -14.29 -8.05 8.22
C ILE A 109 -15.80 -8.08 7.95
N LYS A 110 -16.57 -8.64 8.86
CA LYS A 110 -18.02 -8.89 8.67
C LYS A 110 -18.84 -7.60 8.68
N SER A 111 -18.56 -6.70 9.60
CA SER A 111 -19.28 -5.42 9.75
C SER A 111 -18.69 -4.32 8.91
N GLY A 112 -17.39 -4.41 8.57
CA GLY A 112 -16.62 -3.32 8.00
C GLY A 112 -16.25 -2.23 9.01
N GLU A 113 -16.48 -2.47 10.31
CA GLU A 113 -16.15 -1.50 11.35
C GLU A 113 -14.65 -1.41 11.56
N VAL A 114 -14.14 -0.18 11.71
CA VAL A 114 -12.72 0.11 11.84
C VAL A 114 -12.45 0.78 13.18
N PHE A 115 -11.55 0.20 13.95
CA PHE A 115 -11.09 0.69 15.24
C PHE A 115 -9.67 1.25 15.09
N GLY A 116 -9.54 2.56 15.28
CA GLY A 116 -8.27 3.28 15.15
C GLY A 116 -8.46 4.76 14.82
N PRO A 117 -7.39 5.55 14.87
CA PRO A 117 -6.02 5.13 15.23
C PRO A 117 -5.88 4.78 16.71
N LEU A 118 -5.19 3.70 17.02
CA LEU A 118 -4.90 3.23 18.37
C LEU A 118 -3.39 3.37 18.64
N ASP A 119 -3.03 3.65 19.89
CA ASP A 119 -1.68 3.39 20.38
C ASP A 119 -1.47 1.90 20.67
N GLU A 120 -0.25 1.50 21.01
CA GLU A 120 0.08 0.09 21.24
C GLU A 120 -0.69 -0.52 22.40
N VAL A 121 -0.90 0.22 23.48
CA VAL A 121 -1.62 -0.26 24.69
C VAL A 121 -3.08 -0.53 24.33
N ASN A 122 -3.77 0.46 23.76
CA ASN A 122 -5.16 0.33 23.36
C ASN A 122 -5.35 -0.72 22.25
N PHE A 123 -4.36 -0.91 21.38
CA PHE A 123 -4.39 -1.98 20.37
C PHE A 123 -4.36 -3.37 21.01
N VAL A 124 -3.47 -3.58 21.98
CA VAL A 124 -3.40 -4.87 22.72
C VAL A 124 -4.68 -5.12 23.52
N GLU A 125 -5.20 -4.09 24.21
CA GLU A 125 -6.46 -4.20 24.94
C GLU A 125 -7.62 -4.57 24.02
N LYS A 126 -7.72 -3.92 22.85
CA LYS A 126 -8.78 -4.18 21.88
C LYS A 126 -8.66 -5.57 21.24
N LYS A 127 -7.42 -6.06 20.98
CA LYS A 127 -7.21 -7.44 20.55
C LYS A 127 -7.74 -8.46 21.59
N ASN A 128 -7.52 -8.20 22.86
CA ASN A 128 -8.03 -9.05 23.93
C ASN A 128 -9.54 -8.99 24.04
N GLU A 129 -10.14 -7.79 23.94
CA GLU A 129 -11.60 -7.59 23.94
C GLU A 129 -12.28 -8.39 22.81
N PHE A 130 -11.67 -8.44 21.64
CA PHE A 130 -12.18 -9.17 20.46
C PHE A 130 -11.74 -10.63 20.39
N ASP A 131 -11.04 -11.13 21.42
CA ASP A 131 -10.51 -12.51 21.48
C ASP A 131 -9.65 -12.87 20.23
N ILE A 132 -8.90 -11.89 19.71
CA ILE A 132 -8.01 -12.11 18.58
C ILE A 132 -6.78 -12.87 19.07
N SER A 133 -6.52 -14.04 18.47
CA SER A 133 -5.41 -14.91 18.87
C SER A 133 -4.06 -14.21 18.85
N GLU A 134 -3.21 -14.50 19.84
CA GLU A 134 -1.82 -14.03 19.86
C GLU A 134 -0.98 -14.53 18.67
N SER A 135 -1.43 -15.59 17.99
CA SER A 135 -0.79 -16.10 16.78
C SER A 135 -0.99 -15.19 15.56
N VAL A 136 -1.95 -14.24 15.60
CA VAL A 136 -2.16 -13.22 14.58
C VAL A 136 -1.12 -12.12 14.80
N ILE A 137 0.05 -12.30 14.19
CA ILE A 137 1.23 -11.43 14.34
C ILE A 137 1.42 -10.57 13.11
N LEU A 138 1.57 -9.26 13.33
CA LEU A 138 1.87 -8.29 12.27
C LEU A 138 3.15 -8.67 11.50
N LYS A 139 3.05 -8.70 10.19
CA LYS A 139 4.15 -8.96 9.26
C LYS A 139 4.35 -7.75 8.35
N LYS A 140 5.59 -7.47 8.02
CA LYS A 140 5.89 -6.41 7.05
C LYS A 140 5.27 -6.74 5.70
N ILE A 141 4.68 -5.73 5.07
CA ILE A 141 4.06 -5.89 3.74
C ILE A 141 5.08 -6.38 2.70
N GLU A 142 6.35 -6.02 2.87
CA GLU A 142 7.44 -6.43 1.99
C GLU A 142 7.70 -7.94 2.03
N ASP A 143 7.39 -8.59 3.15
CA ASP A 143 7.56 -10.03 3.37
C ASP A 143 6.36 -10.85 2.84
N LEU A 144 5.30 -10.20 2.37
CA LEU A 144 4.07 -10.83 1.88
C LEU A 144 4.01 -10.97 0.34
N LYS A 145 5.05 -10.58 -0.36
CA LYS A 145 5.14 -10.59 -1.84
C LYS A 145 5.67 -11.90 -2.38
#